data_bd5ff8f065d36ce0e52691298d36e967
#
_entry.id   bd5ff8f065d36ce0e52691298d36e967
#
_cell.length_a   1.000
_cell.length_b   1.000
_cell.length_c   1.000
_cell.angle_alpha   90.00
_cell.angle_beta   90.00
_cell.angle_gamma   90.00
#
_symmetry.space_group_name_H-M   'P 1'
#
loop_
_entity.id
_entity.type
_entity.pdbx_description
1 polymer ?
#
loop_
_entity_poly.entity_id
_entity_poly.type
_entity_poly.pdbx_seq_one_letter_code
_entity_poly.pdbx_strand_id
1 'polypeptide(L)'
;MTTGAPTTDPLTTPEPETGMTTDLSTDHSRAQADAAHSHGRGGVPEASRAARLASFDLADFPVPTGREEEWRFAPVDRLAPVLDAAGEGLTGSGTLVTVVNPPEVTVEIVGRDDARLGTAGRPGDRAAAAAWASFRESTVVTIGREAVASEPVSIRVEGVPGNGDPSAVHLLVHARELSEAIVVIDHVGPAVLGETIEVVAEDGAHLTVVSIQDWDGGALHAASHRVRLGRDAHVRHVVVTLGGEVVRITPDVEFTGEGAEFEGVGLYFADAGQHLEHRLFVDHAVPSCRSRVAYKGALQGAGAHAVWVGDVLIRAIAEGTDTYELNRNLVLTDGARADSVPNLEIETGVIEGAGHASATGRFDDEQLFYLRARGIPEEDARRLVVRGFFAELIQQIGVPAVEERLIAAIEVELERTMSALATVTPAAEVPAEVAP
;
A
#
# COMPACT_ATOMS: atom_id res chain seq x y z
N MET A 1 23.40 79.06 -40.37
CA MET A 1 21.99 79.14 -40.78
C MET A 1 21.58 77.69 -41.08
N THR A 2 21.07 77.01 -40.15
CA THR A 2 20.18 75.84 -40.34
C THR A 2 19.78 75.32 -38.98
N THR A 3 18.52 75.43 -38.75
CA THR A 3 17.77 75.05 -37.52
C THR A 3 17.58 73.56 -37.47
N GLY A 4 18.01 72.94 -36.40
CA GLY A 4 17.70 71.55 -36.10
C GLY A 4 16.58 71.48 -35.06
N ALA A 5 15.51 70.78 -35.41
CA ALA A 5 14.38 70.53 -34.53
C ALA A 5 14.68 69.28 -33.59
N PRO A 6 14.10 69.23 -32.40
CA PRO A 6 14.30 68.10 -31.46
C PRO A 6 13.40 66.90 -31.82
N THR A 7 13.99 65.74 -31.84
CA THR A 7 13.31 64.49 -31.95
C THR A 7 12.69 64.07 -30.59
N THR A 8 11.40 63.87 -30.62
CA THR A 8 10.62 63.27 -29.49
C THR A 8 10.83 61.76 -29.44
N ASP A 9 11.24 61.28 -28.26
CA ASP A 9 11.30 59.88 -27.91
C ASP A 9 9.89 59.29 -27.77
N PRO A 10 9.59 58.08 -28.29
CA PRO A 10 8.31 57.45 -28.08
C PRO A 10 8.30 56.72 -26.73
N LEU A 11 7.22 56.94 -25.96
CA LEU A 11 6.80 56.29 -24.77
C LEU A 11 6.84 54.75 -24.92
N THR A 12 7.68 54.07 -24.15
CA THR A 12 7.60 52.62 -23.93
C THR A 12 6.46 52.30 -22.99
N THR A 13 5.46 51.63 -23.50
CA THR A 13 4.41 50.95 -22.72
C THR A 13 5.03 49.77 -21.98
N PRO A 14 4.69 49.53 -20.70
CA PRO A 14 5.11 48.33 -20.01
C PRO A 14 4.37 47.11 -20.56
N GLU A 15 5.11 46.08 -20.92
CA GLU A 15 4.57 44.77 -21.23
C GLU A 15 3.91 44.15 -19.98
N PRO A 16 2.80 43.38 -20.15
CA PRO A 16 2.18 42.69 -19.03
C PRO A 16 3.09 41.53 -18.55
N GLU A 17 3.31 41.49 -17.24
CA GLU A 17 3.96 40.35 -16.57
C GLU A 17 3.20 39.08 -16.93
N THR A 18 3.85 38.26 -17.73
CA THR A 18 3.38 36.90 -18.02
C THR A 18 3.39 36.08 -16.76
N GLY A 19 2.23 35.51 -16.46
CA GLY A 19 1.97 34.67 -15.32
C GLY A 19 3.02 33.57 -15.13
N MET A 20 3.30 33.31 -13.88
CA MET A 20 4.10 32.18 -13.40
C MET A 20 3.43 30.90 -13.85
N THR A 21 3.85 30.37 -14.99
CA THR A 21 3.63 28.96 -15.31
C THR A 21 4.52 28.16 -14.36
N THR A 22 3.90 27.43 -13.47
CA THR A 22 4.58 26.35 -12.73
C THR A 22 4.95 25.27 -13.74
N ASP A 23 6.08 25.47 -14.40
CA ASP A 23 6.74 24.44 -15.16
C ASP A 23 7.26 23.42 -14.15
N LEU A 24 6.59 22.29 -14.05
CA LEU A 24 7.10 21.09 -13.39
C LEU A 24 8.17 20.53 -14.33
N SER A 25 9.29 21.24 -14.35
CA SER A 25 10.46 20.86 -15.13
C SER A 25 10.94 19.48 -14.67
N THR A 26 10.86 18.54 -15.57
CA THR A 26 11.57 17.26 -15.51
C THR A 26 13.08 17.43 -15.81
N ASP A 27 13.60 18.64 -15.65
CA ASP A 27 15.01 18.93 -15.88
C ASP A 27 15.84 18.56 -14.67
N HIS A 28 16.38 17.35 -14.71
CA HIS A 28 17.38 16.83 -13.77
C HIS A 28 18.81 17.31 -14.09
N SER A 29 19.00 18.23 -15.06
CA SER A 29 20.33 18.72 -15.49
C SER A 29 21.11 19.49 -14.43
N ARG A 30 20.48 19.88 -13.31
CA ARG A 30 21.16 20.53 -12.17
C ARG A 30 21.98 19.55 -11.32
N ALA A 31 21.85 18.25 -11.49
CA ALA A 31 22.65 17.25 -10.79
C ALA A 31 24.07 17.10 -11.34
N GLN A 32 24.43 17.76 -12.43
CA GLN A 32 25.74 17.64 -13.06
C GLN A 32 26.78 18.70 -12.64
N ALA A 33 26.47 19.63 -11.76
CA ALA A 33 27.26 20.86 -11.70
C ALA A 33 28.18 21.02 -10.51
N ASP A 34 28.43 20.05 -9.65
CA ASP A 34 29.42 20.30 -8.58
C ASP A 34 30.30 19.08 -8.28
N ALA A 35 31.52 19.09 -8.84
CA ALA A 35 32.60 18.16 -8.49
C ALA A 35 33.07 18.24 -7.05
N ALA A 36 32.45 19.09 -6.23
CA ALA A 36 32.71 19.28 -4.80
C ALA A 36 31.75 18.52 -3.89
N HIS A 37 30.73 17.83 -4.41
CA HIS A 37 29.97 16.89 -3.60
C HIS A 37 30.85 15.66 -3.40
N SER A 38 31.32 15.48 -2.17
CA SER A 38 32.03 14.29 -1.78
C SER A 38 31.15 13.09 -2.03
N HIS A 39 31.34 12.42 -3.14
CA HIS A 39 30.97 11.03 -3.26
C HIS A 39 31.74 10.32 -2.16
N GLY A 40 31.08 10.08 -1.03
CA GLY A 40 31.68 9.36 0.07
C GLY A 40 32.34 8.12 -0.51
N ARG A 41 33.54 7.84 -0.09
CA ARG A 41 34.28 6.62 -0.46
C ARG A 41 33.30 5.47 -0.28
N GLY A 42 32.85 4.84 -1.37
CA GLY A 42 31.94 3.71 -1.52
C GLY A 42 31.67 2.79 -0.33
N GLY A 43 31.29 3.35 0.80
CA GLY A 43 30.80 2.62 1.96
C GLY A 43 29.29 2.72 1.96
N VAL A 44 28.64 1.59 1.95
CA VAL A 44 27.21 1.48 2.28
C VAL A 44 26.99 2.21 3.62
N PRO A 45 26.05 3.16 3.73
CA PRO A 45 25.76 3.80 5.01
C PRO A 45 25.49 2.75 6.10
N GLU A 46 25.98 2.96 7.34
CA GLU A 46 25.76 2.03 8.46
C GLU A 46 24.26 1.74 8.72
N ALA A 47 23.36 2.55 8.19
CA ALA A 47 21.92 2.44 8.29
C ALA A 47 21.26 2.09 6.94
N SER A 48 21.98 1.49 5.98
CA SER A 48 21.40 1.09 4.69
C SER A 48 20.30 0.05 4.86
N ARG A 49 19.22 0.22 4.12
CA ARG A 49 18.10 -0.74 4.05
C ARG A 49 18.49 -2.04 3.33
N ALA A 50 19.61 -2.05 2.60
CA ALA A 50 20.20 -3.24 2.02
C ALA A 50 20.61 -4.29 3.06
N ALA A 51 20.88 -3.86 4.30
CA ALA A 51 21.30 -4.72 5.41
C ALA A 51 20.15 -5.14 6.35
N ARG A 52 18.90 -5.06 5.91
CA ARG A 52 17.75 -5.50 6.71
C ARG A 52 17.90 -6.95 7.15
N LEU A 53 17.52 -7.22 8.40
CA LEU A 53 17.42 -8.59 8.89
C LEU A 53 16.34 -9.35 8.09
N ALA A 54 16.69 -10.53 7.58
CA ALA A 54 15.77 -11.44 6.94
C ALA A 54 16.14 -12.88 7.33
N SER A 55 15.25 -13.57 8.02
CA SER A 55 15.50 -14.92 8.54
C SER A 55 14.23 -15.74 8.61
N PHE A 56 14.38 -17.05 8.46
CA PHE A 56 13.30 -18.02 8.74
C PHE A 56 13.22 -18.42 10.22
N ASP A 57 14.24 -18.06 11.01
CA ASP A 57 14.27 -18.37 12.44
C ASP A 57 13.61 -17.24 13.25
N LEU A 58 12.50 -17.57 13.92
CA LEU A 58 11.80 -16.63 14.80
C LEU A 58 12.68 -16.09 15.93
N ALA A 59 13.70 -16.84 16.36
CA ALA A 59 14.60 -16.44 17.43
C ALA A 59 15.50 -15.24 17.05
N ASP A 60 15.70 -15.00 15.74
CA ASP A 60 16.46 -13.84 15.27
C ASP A 60 15.68 -12.54 15.45
N PHE A 61 14.37 -12.60 15.69
CA PHE A 61 13.50 -11.43 15.85
C PHE A 61 13.02 -11.31 17.30
N PRO A 62 13.57 -10.40 18.11
CA PRO A 62 13.04 -10.13 19.45
C PRO A 62 11.58 -9.64 19.38
N VAL A 63 10.84 -9.84 20.47
CA VAL A 63 9.50 -9.25 20.60
C VAL A 63 9.64 -7.71 20.58
N PRO A 64 8.95 -7.03 19.66
CA PRO A 64 9.08 -5.59 19.50
C PRO A 64 8.53 -4.82 20.71
N THR A 65 9.13 -3.66 20.95
CA THR A 65 8.74 -2.75 22.03
C THR A 65 8.03 -1.49 21.55
N GLY A 66 7.91 -1.31 20.22
CA GLY A 66 7.38 -0.11 19.60
C GLY A 66 8.39 1.04 19.49
N ARG A 67 9.67 0.80 19.84
CA ARG A 67 10.77 1.77 19.71
C ARG A 67 11.64 1.53 18.50
N GLU A 68 11.57 0.35 17.94
CA GLU A 68 12.23 -0.04 16.71
C GLU A 68 11.62 0.70 15.52
N GLU A 69 12.43 1.04 14.51
CA GLU A 69 11.98 1.81 13.35
C GLU A 69 10.82 1.13 12.61
N GLU A 70 10.84 -0.21 12.52
CA GLU A 70 9.78 -0.97 11.86
C GLU A 70 8.47 -1.00 12.67
N TRP A 71 8.51 -0.69 13.96
CA TRP A 71 7.37 -0.83 14.88
C TRP A 71 6.90 0.48 15.51
N ARG A 72 7.58 1.60 15.21
CA ARG A 72 7.35 2.90 15.90
C ARG A 72 5.93 3.44 15.77
N PHE A 73 5.17 3.03 14.76
CA PHE A 73 3.77 3.43 14.56
C PHE A 73 2.79 2.34 14.95
N ALA A 74 3.26 1.08 15.02
CA ALA A 74 2.41 -0.08 15.25
C ALA A 74 1.94 -0.16 16.71
N PRO A 75 0.67 -0.51 16.96
CA PRO A 75 0.15 -0.76 18.29
C PRO A 75 0.59 -2.15 18.78
N VAL A 76 1.87 -2.29 19.16
CA VAL A 76 2.52 -3.56 19.47
C VAL A 76 1.75 -4.37 20.51
N ASP A 77 1.20 -3.71 21.54
CA ASP A 77 0.41 -4.38 22.58
C ASP A 77 -0.85 -5.05 22.00
N ARG A 78 -1.51 -4.41 21.02
CA ARG A 78 -2.69 -4.97 20.36
C ARG A 78 -2.30 -6.11 19.41
N LEU A 79 -1.11 -6.06 18.82
CA LEU A 79 -0.58 -7.08 17.92
C LEU A 79 0.06 -8.28 18.65
N ALA A 80 0.19 -8.25 19.98
CA ALA A 80 0.86 -9.30 20.75
C ALA A 80 0.44 -10.74 20.37
N PRO A 81 -0.85 -11.05 20.08
CA PRO A 81 -1.26 -12.39 19.69
C PRO A 81 -0.64 -12.88 18.36
N VAL A 82 -0.47 -11.97 17.36
CA VAL A 82 0.11 -12.32 16.04
C VAL A 82 1.63 -12.19 16.01
N LEU A 83 2.23 -11.61 17.05
CA LEU A 83 3.68 -11.53 17.21
C LEU A 83 4.28 -12.77 17.88
N ASP A 84 3.46 -13.70 18.27
CA ASP A 84 3.85 -14.84 19.15
C ASP A 84 4.62 -14.36 20.39
N ALA A 85 4.12 -13.32 21.04
CA ALA A 85 4.78 -12.72 22.19
C ALA A 85 4.81 -13.67 23.41
N ALA A 86 3.87 -14.60 23.51
CA ALA A 86 3.82 -15.63 24.53
C ALA A 86 4.65 -16.87 24.19
N GLY A 87 5.08 -17.04 22.91
CA GLY A 87 5.85 -18.21 22.45
C GLY A 87 5.01 -19.48 22.32
N GLU A 88 3.69 -19.37 22.19
CA GLU A 88 2.77 -20.49 22.08
C GLU A 88 2.53 -20.95 20.63
N GLY A 89 2.97 -20.13 19.67
CA GLY A 89 2.76 -20.29 18.23
C GLY A 89 1.35 -19.90 17.79
N LEU A 90 1.18 -19.60 16.50
CA LEU A 90 -0.11 -19.30 15.88
C LEU A 90 -0.75 -20.61 15.38
N THR A 91 -1.03 -21.53 16.28
CA THR A 91 -1.40 -22.92 15.97
C THR A 91 -2.90 -23.20 15.99
N GLY A 92 -3.71 -22.16 16.24
CA GLY A 92 -5.16 -22.25 16.23
C GLY A 92 -5.74 -22.61 14.86
N SER A 93 -7.03 -22.94 14.84
CA SER A 93 -7.81 -23.23 13.63
C SER A 93 -8.85 -22.13 13.35
N GLY A 94 -8.48 -20.88 13.68
CA GLY A 94 -9.37 -19.72 13.58
C GLY A 94 -9.69 -19.28 12.16
N THR A 95 -9.05 -19.87 11.12
CA THR A 95 -9.26 -19.51 9.72
C THR A 95 -9.44 -20.73 8.83
N LEU A 96 -10.22 -20.56 7.76
CA LEU A 96 -10.43 -21.54 6.69
C LEU A 96 -10.03 -20.91 5.35
N VAL A 97 -9.29 -21.66 4.54
CA VAL A 97 -8.92 -21.26 3.17
C VAL A 97 -9.71 -22.08 2.17
N THR A 98 -10.39 -21.43 1.23
CA THR A 98 -11.08 -22.07 0.11
C THR A 98 -10.61 -21.45 -1.20
N VAL A 99 -10.50 -22.26 -2.26
CA VAL A 99 -10.05 -21.79 -3.57
C VAL A 99 -11.03 -22.24 -4.65
N VAL A 100 -11.34 -21.29 -5.54
CA VAL A 100 -12.05 -21.55 -6.80
C VAL A 100 -11.12 -21.13 -7.93
N ASN A 101 -10.82 -22.06 -8.83
CA ASN A 101 -9.85 -21.85 -9.91
C ASN A 101 -10.37 -22.35 -11.25
N PRO A 102 -9.97 -21.71 -12.37
CA PRO A 102 -10.20 -22.22 -13.71
C PRO A 102 -9.34 -23.44 -14.02
N PRO A 103 -9.65 -24.21 -15.08
CA PRO A 103 -8.97 -25.48 -15.38
C PRO A 103 -7.47 -25.33 -15.74
N GLU A 104 -7.03 -24.15 -16.15
CA GLU A 104 -5.63 -23.85 -16.49
C GLU A 104 -4.75 -23.68 -15.23
N VAL A 105 -5.35 -23.60 -14.05
CA VAL A 105 -4.67 -23.37 -12.78
C VAL A 105 -4.80 -24.59 -11.90
N THR A 106 -3.68 -25.02 -11.33
CA THR A 106 -3.63 -26.12 -10.34
C THR A 106 -3.58 -25.59 -8.93
N VAL A 107 -4.30 -26.22 -8.03
CA VAL A 107 -4.31 -25.91 -6.60
C VAL A 107 -3.92 -27.16 -5.83
N GLU A 108 -2.94 -27.04 -4.95
CA GLU A 108 -2.42 -28.12 -4.11
C GLU A 108 -2.33 -27.63 -2.66
N ILE A 109 -2.59 -28.53 -1.71
CA ILE A 109 -2.25 -28.32 -0.31
C ILE A 109 -0.98 -29.12 -0.04
N VAL A 110 0.08 -28.46 0.40
CA VAL A 110 1.39 -29.05 0.61
C VAL A 110 1.89 -28.83 2.04
N GLY A 111 2.75 -29.73 2.51
CA GLY A 111 3.40 -29.58 3.81
C GLY A 111 4.53 -28.55 3.77
N ARG A 112 5.02 -28.16 4.94
CA ARG A 112 6.09 -27.16 5.12
C ARG A 112 7.40 -27.49 4.40
N ASP A 113 7.66 -28.77 4.14
CA ASP A 113 8.91 -29.25 3.52
C ASP A 113 8.89 -29.15 1.98
N ASP A 114 7.82 -28.63 1.38
CA ASP A 114 7.75 -28.43 -0.07
C ASP A 114 8.81 -27.39 -0.51
N ALA A 115 9.64 -27.79 -1.47
CA ALA A 115 10.77 -26.98 -1.90
C ALA A 115 10.41 -25.66 -2.61
N ARG A 116 9.14 -25.49 -2.97
CA ARG A 116 8.63 -24.24 -3.55
C ARG A 116 8.46 -23.12 -2.52
N LEU A 117 8.24 -23.49 -1.24
CA LEU A 117 7.99 -22.54 -0.17
C LEU A 117 9.28 -21.81 0.25
N GLY A 118 9.17 -20.54 0.58
CA GLY A 118 10.29 -19.68 0.95
C GLY A 118 11.15 -19.21 -0.23
N THR A 119 10.69 -19.44 -1.47
CA THR A 119 11.44 -19.05 -2.68
C THR A 119 11.21 -17.59 -3.08
N ALA A 120 10.16 -16.97 -2.59
CA ALA A 120 9.88 -15.55 -2.82
C ALA A 120 10.63 -14.60 -1.85
N GLY A 121 11.32 -15.14 -0.85
CA GLY A 121 12.10 -14.35 0.12
C GLY A 121 11.95 -14.85 1.55
N ARG A 122 12.64 -14.18 2.48
CA ARG A 122 12.64 -14.53 3.90
C ARG A 122 11.83 -13.54 4.72
N PRO A 123 11.22 -13.96 5.84
CA PRO A 123 10.62 -13.04 6.80
C PRO A 123 11.55 -11.89 7.16
N GLY A 124 11.04 -10.65 7.17
CA GLY A 124 11.81 -9.44 7.46
C GLY A 124 11.47 -8.81 8.81
N ASP A 125 10.49 -9.35 9.53
CA ASP A 125 10.11 -8.88 10.86
C ASP A 125 9.53 -10.01 11.72
N ARG A 126 9.25 -9.68 13.00
CA ARG A 126 8.74 -10.64 13.98
C ARG A 126 7.40 -11.26 13.58
N ALA A 127 6.44 -10.48 13.05
CA ALA A 127 5.13 -10.99 12.67
C ALA A 127 5.23 -11.98 11.52
N ALA A 128 6.00 -11.63 10.48
CA ALA A 128 6.27 -12.51 9.34
C ALA A 128 6.98 -13.80 9.78
N ALA A 129 7.96 -13.72 10.70
CA ALA A 129 8.67 -14.87 11.21
C ALA A 129 7.77 -15.76 12.08
N ALA A 130 6.86 -15.18 12.88
CA ALA A 130 5.89 -15.93 13.68
C ALA A 130 4.88 -16.68 12.79
N ALA A 131 4.35 -16.02 11.75
CA ALA A 131 3.48 -16.66 10.76
C ALA A 131 4.20 -17.80 10.05
N TRP A 132 5.44 -17.57 9.58
CA TRP A 132 6.27 -18.60 8.95
C TRP A 132 6.55 -19.76 9.89
N ALA A 133 6.89 -19.52 11.14
CA ALA A 133 7.19 -20.59 12.11
C ALA A 133 5.97 -21.45 12.44
N SER A 134 4.75 -20.92 12.29
CA SER A 134 3.52 -21.51 12.81
C SER A 134 2.66 -22.23 11.77
N PHE A 135 2.71 -21.87 10.48
CA PHE A 135 1.88 -22.53 9.48
C PHE A 135 2.20 -24.04 9.37
N ARG A 136 1.21 -24.86 9.08
CA ARG A 136 1.36 -26.33 8.98
C ARG A 136 1.32 -26.79 7.53
N GLU A 137 0.44 -26.21 6.76
CA GLU A 137 0.18 -26.52 5.37
C GLU A 137 0.13 -25.23 4.57
N SER A 138 0.49 -25.28 3.31
CA SER A 138 0.42 -24.17 2.38
C SER A 138 -0.56 -24.48 1.26
N THR A 139 -1.37 -23.51 0.88
CA THR A 139 -2.14 -23.57 -0.36
C THR A 139 -1.28 -23.01 -1.50
N VAL A 140 -0.94 -23.90 -2.45
CA VAL A 140 -0.13 -23.55 -3.62
C VAL A 140 -1.02 -23.46 -4.85
N VAL A 141 -1.06 -22.28 -5.45
CA VAL A 141 -1.76 -21.98 -6.70
C VAL A 141 -0.72 -21.86 -7.80
N THR A 142 -0.75 -22.76 -8.77
CA THR A 142 0.21 -22.75 -9.87
C THR A 142 -0.48 -22.49 -11.20
N ILE A 143 -0.06 -21.40 -11.87
CA ILE A 143 -0.43 -21.09 -13.25
C ILE A 143 0.63 -21.75 -14.14
N GLY A 144 0.21 -22.66 -15.00
CA GLY A 144 1.11 -23.44 -15.85
C GLY A 144 1.90 -22.56 -16.83
N ARG A 145 3.04 -23.08 -17.31
CA ARG A 145 3.84 -22.40 -18.33
C ARG A 145 2.98 -22.06 -19.57
N GLU A 146 3.09 -20.82 -20.06
CA GLU A 146 2.36 -20.31 -21.23
C GLU A 146 0.82 -20.39 -21.08
N ALA A 147 0.32 -20.69 -19.86
CA ALA A 147 -1.11 -20.75 -19.62
C ALA A 147 -1.69 -19.35 -19.39
N VAL A 148 -2.86 -19.10 -19.97
CA VAL A 148 -3.66 -17.91 -19.70
C VAL A 148 -4.91 -18.35 -18.97
N ALA A 149 -5.06 -17.91 -17.73
CA ALA A 149 -6.24 -18.27 -16.94
C ALA A 149 -7.50 -17.65 -17.54
N SER A 150 -8.50 -18.47 -17.82
CA SER A 150 -9.75 -18.04 -18.48
C SER A 150 -10.64 -17.17 -17.58
N GLU A 151 -10.49 -17.35 -16.27
CA GLU A 151 -11.21 -16.60 -15.23
C GLU A 151 -10.26 -16.32 -14.06
N PRO A 152 -10.53 -15.31 -13.20
CA PRO A 152 -9.76 -15.06 -11.98
C PRO A 152 -9.77 -16.26 -11.04
N VAL A 153 -8.64 -16.55 -10.43
CA VAL A 153 -8.55 -17.45 -9.27
C VAL A 153 -9.09 -16.71 -8.06
N SER A 154 -10.04 -17.29 -7.34
CA SER A 154 -10.57 -16.73 -6.10
C SER A 154 -10.11 -17.55 -4.90
N ILE A 155 -9.37 -16.92 -3.99
CA ILE A 155 -8.95 -17.48 -2.70
C ILE A 155 -9.72 -16.74 -1.62
N ARG A 156 -10.41 -17.46 -0.76
CA ARG A 156 -11.11 -16.88 0.39
C ARG A 156 -10.46 -17.38 1.67
N VAL A 157 -10.00 -16.45 2.49
CA VAL A 157 -9.50 -16.67 3.84
C VAL A 157 -10.59 -16.18 4.79
N GLU A 158 -11.27 -17.09 5.44
CA GLU A 158 -12.43 -16.81 6.27
C GLU A 158 -12.16 -17.12 7.73
N GLY A 159 -12.36 -16.11 8.59
CA GLY A 159 -12.32 -16.31 10.04
C GLY A 159 -13.52 -17.11 10.53
N VAL A 160 -13.27 -18.08 11.38
CA VAL A 160 -14.32 -18.97 11.94
C VAL A 160 -15.02 -18.28 13.09
N PRO A 161 -16.34 -17.96 12.98
CA PRO A 161 -17.08 -17.29 14.05
C PRO A 161 -17.01 -18.06 15.37
N GLY A 162 -16.71 -17.35 16.46
CA GLY A 162 -16.60 -17.91 17.79
C GLY A 162 -15.28 -18.63 18.08
N ASN A 163 -14.35 -18.66 17.11
CA ASN A 163 -12.99 -19.16 17.29
C ASN A 163 -12.00 -17.99 17.11
N GLY A 164 -11.55 -17.40 18.21
CA GLY A 164 -10.58 -16.30 18.24
C GLY A 164 -9.14 -16.78 18.42
N ASP A 165 -8.85 -18.05 18.24
CA ASP A 165 -7.50 -18.59 18.43
C ASP A 165 -6.53 -18.04 17.36
N PRO A 166 -5.35 -17.56 17.76
CA PRO A 166 -4.34 -17.13 16.81
C PRO A 166 -3.97 -18.22 15.82
N SER A 167 -4.06 -17.94 14.53
CA SER A 167 -3.82 -18.89 13.45
C SER A 167 -2.80 -18.37 12.46
N ALA A 168 -2.15 -19.28 11.72
CA ALA A 168 -1.23 -18.94 10.65
C ALA A 168 -1.71 -19.53 9.33
N VAL A 169 -1.71 -18.71 8.28
CA VAL A 169 -2.00 -19.09 6.89
C VAL A 169 -0.78 -18.85 6.02
N HIS A 170 -0.53 -19.79 5.11
CA HIS A 170 0.51 -19.67 4.09
C HIS A 170 -0.07 -19.94 2.71
N LEU A 171 0.13 -18.99 1.80
CA LEU A 171 -0.29 -19.07 0.41
C LEU A 171 0.93 -18.89 -0.51
N LEU A 172 1.00 -19.68 -1.58
CA LEU A 172 1.96 -19.48 -2.65
C LEU A 172 1.22 -19.36 -3.98
N VAL A 173 1.39 -18.24 -4.67
CA VAL A 173 0.95 -18.01 -6.04
C VAL A 173 2.18 -18.10 -6.94
N HIS A 174 2.23 -19.13 -7.78
CA HIS A 174 3.36 -19.42 -8.66
C HIS A 174 2.93 -19.30 -10.12
N ALA A 175 3.26 -18.19 -10.76
CA ALA A 175 3.07 -17.95 -12.18
C ALA A 175 4.31 -18.41 -12.93
N ARG A 176 4.16 -19.53 -13.69
CA ARG A 176 5.25 -20.10 -14.49
C ARG A 176 5.55 -19.21 -15.70
N GLU A 177 6.67 -19.48 -16.37
CA GLU A 177 7.13 -18.71 -17.54
C GLU A 177 6.01 -18.42 -18.54
N LEU A 178 5.90 -17.14 -18.98
CA LEU A 178 4.97 -16.66 -20.00
C LEU A 178 3.49 -16.91 -19.66
N SER A 179 3.16 -17.12 -18.40
CA SER A 179 1.77 -17.30 -17.96
C SER A 179 1.07 -15.98 -17.67
N GLU A 180 -0.27 -15.99 -17.71
CA GLU A 180 -1.09 -14.82 -17.39
C GLU A 180 -2.25 -15.22 -16.49
N ALA A 181 -2.45 -14.50 -15.37
CA ALA A 181 -3.56 -14.74 -14.46
C ALA A 181 -3.90 -13.52 -13.58
N ILE A 182 -5.13 -13.56 -13.08
CA ILE A 182 -5.61 -12.70 -11.99
C ILE A 182 -5.90 -13.60 -10.81
N VAL A 183 -5.38 -13.26 -9.62
CA VAL A 183 -5.64 -13.94 -8.37
C VAL A 183 -6.24 -12.94 -7.38
N VAL A 184 -7.41 -13.25 -6.85
CA VAL A 184 -8.10 -12.42 -5.85
C VAL A 184 -8.13 -13.19 -4.53
N ILE A 185 -7.61 -12.57 -3.48
CA ILE A 185 -7.53 -13.12 -2.12
C ILE A 185 -8.43 -12.27 -1.23
N ASP A 186 -9.52 -12.86 -0.79
CA ASP A 186 -10.53 -12.21 0.05
C ASP A 186 -10.40 -12.65 1.50
N HIS A 187 -10.27 -11.69 2.41
CA HIS A 187 -10.21 -11.93 3.85
C HIS A 187 -11.46 -11.40 4.50
N VAL A 188 -12.21 -12.26 5.21
CA VAL A 188 -13.50 -11.90 5.79
C VAL A 188 -13.74 -12.58 7.14
N GLY A 189 -14.66 -12.02 7.93
CA GLY A 189 -15.07 -12.55 9.24
C GLY A 189 -14.13 -12.16 10.39
N PRO A 190 -14.30 -12.74 11.57
CA PRO A 190 -13.46 -12.48 12.73
C PRO A 190 -12.15 -13.27 12.63
N ALA A 191 -11.00 -12.65 12.90
CA ALA A 191 -9.71 -13.35 12.83
C ALA A 191 -8.67 -12.78 13.80
N VAL A 192 -7.77 -13.67 14.24
CA VAL A 192 -6.44 -13.32 14.76
C VAL A 192 -5.45 -14.09 13.91
N LEU A 193 -4.89 -13.42 12.90
CA LEU A 193 -4.19 -14.07 11.79
C LEU A 193 -2.79 -13.51 11.58
N GLY A 194 -1.80 -14.39 11.58
CA GLY A 194 -0.50 -14.20 10.96
C GLY A 194 -0.47 -14.84 9.57
N GLU A 195 -0.11 -14.10 8.53
CA GLU A 195 -0.18 -14.59 7.16
C GLU A 195 1.12 -14.39 6.40
N THR A 196 1.45 -15.38 5.55
CA THR A 196 2.50 -15.25 4.53
C THR A 196 1.89 -15.54 3.17
N ILE A 197 2.01 -14.57 2.26
CA ILE A 197 1.67 -14.73 0.85
C ILE A 197 2.95 -14.63 0.05
N GLU A 198 3.33 -15.73 -0.60
CA GLU A 198 4.41 -15.73 -1.57
C GLU A 198 3.84 -15.59 -2.99
N VAL A 199 4.45 -14.72 -3.79
CA VAL A 199 4.12 -14.49 -5.19
C VAL A 199 5.41 -14.67 -5.99
N VAL A 200 5.48 -15.68 -6.82
CA VAL A 200 6.61 -15.94 -7.70
C VAL A 200 6.15 -15.80 -9.15
N ALA A 201 6.64 -14.80 -9.84
CA ALA A 201 6.42 -14.61 -11.27
C ALA A 201 7.71 -14.97 -12.00
N GLU A 202 7.69 -16.08 -12.76
CA GLU A 202 8.82 -16.52 -13.59
C GLU A 202 8.95 -15.62 -14.84
N ASP A 203 9.98 -15.87 -15.67
CA ASP A 203 10.31 -15.04 -16.82
C ASP A 203 9.11 -14.81 -17.76
N GLY A 204 8.80 -13.55 -18.04
CA GLY A 204 7.70 -13.13 -18.91
C GLY A 204 6.30 -13.42 -18.38
N ALA A 205 6.14 -13.76 -17.11
CA ALA A 205 4.82 -13.96 -16.51
C ALA A 205 4.11 -12.62 -16.26
N HIS A 206 2.81 -12.57 -16.54
CA HIS A 206 1.93 -11.43 -16.27
C HIS A 206 0.92 -11.80 -15.18
N LEU A 207 1.06 -11.21 -14.01
CA LEU A 207 0.25 -11.59 -12.84
C LEU A 207 -0.37 -10.37 -12.17
N THR A 208 -1.69 -10.41 -11.95
CA THR A 208 -2.37 -9.47 -11.07
C THR A 208 -2.78 -10.21 -9.80
N VAL A 209 -2.30 -9.76 -8.64
CA VAL A 209 -2.71 -10.27 -7.33
C VAL A 209 -3.44 -9.18 -6.58
N VAL A 210 -4.69 -9.43 -6.20
CA VAL A 210 -5.54 -8.52 -5.43
C VAL A 210 -5.78 -9.13 -4.06
N SER A 211 -5.32 -8.47 -3.01
CA SER A 211 -5.53 -8.88 -1.61
C SER A 211 -6.48 -7.89 -0.94
N ILE A 212 -7.65 -8.36 -0.51
CA ILE A 212 -8.70 -7.53 0.09
C ILE A 212 -8.87 -7.94 1.55
N GLN A 213 -8.67 -7.01 2.48
CA GLN A 213 -8.92 -7.17 3.90
C GLN A 213 -10.26 -6.50 4.25
N ASP A 214 -11.32 -7.31 4.24
CA ASP A 214 -12.69 -6.93 4.57
C ASP A 214 -13.12 -7.68 5.86
N TRP A 215 -12.26 -7.57 6.88
CA TRP A 215 -12.41 -8.25 8.17
C TRP A 215 -13.50 -7.62 9.04
N ASP A 216 -14.05 -8.40 9.96
CA ASP A 216 -14.90 -7.87 11.03
C ASP A 216 -14.12 -6.90 11.94
N GLY A 217 -14.81 -5.95 12.58
CA GLY A 217 -14.21 -4.82 13.29
C GLY A 217 -13.28 -5.15 14.48
N GLY A 218 -13.24 -6.40 14.95
CA GLY A 218 -12.33 -6.86 16.02
C GLY A 218 -11.16 -7.70 15.52
N ALA A 219 -10.97 -7.88 14.22
CA ALA A 219 -9.94 -8.74 13.69
C ALA A 219 -8.54 -8.12 13.81
N LEU A 220 -7.56 -8.98 14.11
CA LEU A 220 -6.14 -8.68 14.10
C LEU A 220 -5.48 -9.43 12.95
N HIS A 221 -4.85 -8.73 12.03
CA HIS A 221 -4.20 -9.33 10.87
C HIS A 221 -2.82 -8.74 10.63
N ALA A 222 -1.79 -9.59 10.64
CA ALA A 222 -0.45 -9.23 10.23
C ALA A 222 -0.02 -10.12 9.07
N ALA A 223 0.14 -9.55 7.87
CA ALA A 223 0.51 -10.28 6.66
C ALA A 223 1.83 -9.81 6.07
N SER A 224 2.63 -10.77 5.63
CA SER A 224 3.82 -10.53 4.83
C SER A 224 3.57 -11.02 3.41
N HIS A 225 3.63 -10.09 2.43
CA HIS A 225 3.52 -10.42 1.01
C HIS A 225 4.91 -10.39 0.39
N ARG A 226 5.41 -11.54 -0.08
CA ARG A 226 6.71 -11.67 -0.72
C ARG A 226 6.52 -11.81 -2.21
N VAL A 227 7.05 -10.85 -2.97
CA VAL A 227 6.87 -10.80 -4.43
C VAL A 227 8.24 -10.88 -5.10
N ARG A 228 8.43 -11.91 -5.92
CA ARG A 228 9.66 -12.12 -6.68
C ARG A 228 9.37 -12.12 -8.17
N LEU A 229 10.11 -11.28 -8.92
CA LEU A 229 9.93 -11.10 -10.35
C LEU A 229 11.14 -11.60 -11.13
N GLY A 230 10.90 -12.55 -12.06
CA GLY A 230 11.85 -12.98 -13.07
C GLY A 230 12.03 -11.95 -14.20
N ARG A 231 12.81 -12.30 -15.21
CA ARG A 231 13.10 -11.42 -16.35
C ARG A 231 11.83 -11.10 -17.14
N ASP A 232 11.65 -9.83 -17.50
CA ASP A 232 10.48 -9.35 -18.26
C ASP A 232 9.13 -9.75 -17.64
N ALA A 233 9.11 -10.12 -16.35
CA ALA A 233 7.88 -10.40 -15.63
C ALA A 233 7.17 -9.11 -15.25
N HIS A 234 5.84 -9.14 -15.31
CA HIS A 234 5.00 -8.02 -14.92
C HIS A 234 4.06 -8.43 -13.78
N VAL A 235 4.19 -7.81 -12.62
CA VAL A 235 3.31 -8.06 -11.47
C VAL A 235 2.59 -6.78 -11.06
N ARG A 236 1.26 -6.84 -11.06
CA ARG A 236 0.40 -5.85 -10.40
C ARG A 236 -0.06 -6.42 -9.07
N HIS A 237 0.34 -5.79 -7.99
CA HIS A 237 -0.01 -6.17 -6.63
C HIS A 237 -0.93 -5.11 -6.01
N VAL A 238 -2.18 -5.50 -5.75
CA VAL A 238 -3.22 -4.62 -5.24
C VAL A 238 -3.53 -4.99 -3.80
N VAL A 239 -3.49 -4.03 -2.89
CA VAL A 239 -3.87 -4.21 -1.48
C VAL A 239 -5.03 -3.28 -1.15
N VAL A 240 -6.14 -3.85 -0.68
CA VAL A 240 -7.33 -3.08 -0.28
C VAL A 240 -7.68 -3.41 1.17
N THR A 241 -7.65 -2.41 2.05
CA THR A 241 -7.94 -2.61 3.46
C THR A 241 -9.12 -1.76 3.91
N LEU A 242 -10.22 -2.43 4.24
CA LEU A 242 -11.50 -1.80 4.60
C LEU A 242 -11.97 -2.17 6.01
N GLY A 243 -11.54 -3.30 6.56
CA GLY A 243 -11.98 -3.83 7.84
C GLY A 243 -10.82 -4.26 8.75
N GLY A 244 -11.17 -4.70 9.96
CA GLY A 244 -10.23 -5.13 10.99
C GLY A 244 -9.96 -4.05 12.04
N GLU A 245 -9.61 -4.48 13.24
CA GLU A 245 -9.19 -3.58 14.33
C GLU A 245 -7.74 -3.10 14.14
N VAL A 246 -6.83 -4.05 13.84
CA VAL A 246 -5.45 -3.77 13.48
C VAL A 246 -5.09 -4.64 12.27
N VAL A 247 -4.74 -3.98 11.18
CA VAL A 247 -4.27 -4.65 9.97
C VAL A 247 -2.90 -4.10 9.60
N ARG A 248 -1.90 -4.98 9.52
CA ARG A 248 -0.54 -4.61 9.13
C ARG A 248 -0.08 -5.49 7.98
N ILE A 249 0.09 -4.90 6.81
CA ILE A 249 0.51 -5.58 5.58
C ILE A 249 1.91 -5.10 5.21
N THR A 250 2.82 -6.05 5.01
CA THR A 250 4.22 -5.77 4.66
C THR A 250 4.58 -6.40 3.30
N PRO A 251 4.29 -5.73 2.17
CA PRO A 251 4.76 -6.17 0.87
C PRO A 251 6.28 -5.96 0.77
N ASP A 252 6.97 -6.97 0.25
CA ASP A 252 8.41 -6.96 0.01
C ASP A 252 8.66 -7.52 -1.39
N VAL A 253 9.20 -6.68 -2.27
CA VAL A 253 9.30 -6.93 -3.71
C VAL A 253 10.76 -7.00 -4.11
N GLU A 254 11.16 -8.09 -4.75
CA GLU A 254 12.52 -8.31 -5.24
C GLU A 254 12.52 -8.55 -6.76
N PHE A 255 13.26 -7.74 -7.49
CA PHE A 255 13.54 -7.97 -8.89
C PHE A 255 14.74 -8.90 -9.01
N THR A 256 14.56 -10.05 -9.67
CA THR A 256 15.61 -11.06 -9.88
C THR A 256 15.97 -11.26 -11.35
N GLY A 257 15.21 -10.64 -12.26
CA GLY A 257 15.47 -10.63 -13.70
C GLY A 257 15.34 -9.23 -14.31
N GLU A 258 16.19 -8.92 -15.29
CA GLU A 258 16.17 -7.62 -15.97
C GLU A 258 14.85 -7.38 -16.72
N GLY A 259 14.45 -6.12 -16.89
CA GLY A 259 13.27 -5.73 -17.66
C GLY A 259 11.95 -5.95 -16.94
N ALA A 260 11.97 -6.43 -15.68
CA ALA A 260 10.74 -6.68 -14.94
C ALA A 260 10.05 -5.40 -14.46
N GLU A 261 8.73 -5.46 -14.39
CA GLU A 261 7.89 -4.34 -13.99
C GLU A 261 7.00 -4.71 -12.79
N PHE A 262 6.94 -3.81 -11.81
CA PHE A 262 6.07 -3.92 -10.63
C PHE A 262 5.13 -2.73 -10.53
N GLU A 263 3.84 -3.00 -10.37
CA GLU A 263 2.83 -2.00 -10.05
C GLU A 263 2.22 -2.31 -8.68
N GLY A 264 2.49 -1.44 -7.69
CA GLY A 264 1.90 -1.51 -6.35
C GLY A 264 0.73 -0.54 -6.22
N VAL A 265 -0.48 -1.06 -6.04
CA VAL A 265 -1.69 -0.25 -5.88
C VAL A 265 -2.28 -0.52 -4.50
N GLY A 266 -2.51 0.53 -3.71
CA GLY A 266 -3.09 0.38 -2.37
C GLY A 266 -4.26 1.32 -2.12
N LEU A 267 -5.32 0.77 -1.52
CA LEU A 267 -6.48 1.52 -1.07
C LEU A 267 -6.79 1.13 0.36
N TYR A 268 -6.98 2.12 1.23
CA TYR A 268 -7.43 1.86 2.60
C TYR A 268 -8.43 2.90 3.08
N PHE A 269 -9.39 2.43 3.88
CA PHE A 269 -10.36 3.27 4.53
C PHE A 269 -10.36 2.94 6.02
N ALA A 270 -9.86 3.87 6.85
CA ALA A 270 -9.78 3.68 8.29
C ALA A 270 -10.93 4.37 9.00
N ASP A 271 -11.65 3.63 9.82
CA ASP A 271 -12.73 4.14 10.68
C ASP A 271 -12.27 4.23 12.15
N ALA A 272 -13.14 4.76 13.01
CA ALA A 272 -12.87 5.02 14.42
C ALA A 272 -12.20 3.85 15.14
N GLY A 273 -11.04 4.10 15.76
CA GLY A 273 -10.29 3.12 16.55
C GLY A 273 -9.48 2.10 15.74
N GLN A 274 -9.62 2.05 14.42
CA GLN A 274 -8.86 1.16 13.57
C GLN A 274 -7.42 1.65 13.39
N HIS A 275 -6.50 0.69 13.25
CA HIS A 275 -5.12 0.93 12.84
C HIS A 275 -4.82 0.13 11.57
N LEU A 276 -4.59 0.83 10.46
CA LEU A 276 -4.28 0.22 9.15
C LEU A 276 -2.87 0.63 8.73
N GLU A 277 -1.96 -0.33 8.66
CA GLU A 277 -0.54 -0.08 8.37
C GLU A 277 -0.09 -0.85 7.13
N HIS A 278 0.51 -0.13 6.17
CA HIS A 278 1.09 -0.67 4.95
C HIS A 278 2.56 -0.27 4.88
N ARG A 279 3.47 -1.26 4.84
CA ARG A 279 4.93 -1.02 4.76
C ARG A 279 5.48 -1.75 3.55
N LEU A 280 5.56 -1.06 2.44
CA LEU A 280 6.10 -1.59 1.21
C LEU A 280 7.63 -1.42 1.17
N PHE A 281 8.31 -2.46 0.72
CA PHE A 281 9.72 -2.40 0.36
C PHE A 281 9.90 -2.91 -1.07
N VAL A 282 10.59 -2.12 -1.90
CA VAL A 282 10.90 -2.48 -3.30
C VAL A 282 12.41 -2.49 -3.49
N ASP A 283 12.97 -3.66 -3.76
CA ASP A 283 14.39 -3.88 -3.97
C ASP A 283 14.71 -4.05 -5.46
N HIS A 284 15.23 -3.00 -6.07
CA HIS A 284 15.80 -3.05 -7.41
C HIS A 284 17.19 -3.65 -7.33
N ALA A 285 17.28 -4.99 -7.45
CA ALA A 285 18.50 -5.75 -7.29
C ALA A 285 19.18 -6.08 -8.63
N VAL A 286 18.56 -5.77 -9.78
CA VAL A 286 19.05 -6.01 -11.15
C VAL A 286 18.73 -4.82 -12.06
N PRO A 287 19.43 -4.67 -13.21
CA PRO A 287 19.27 -3.52 -14.10
C PRO A 287 17.90 -3.44 -14.80
N SER A 288 17.57 -2.26 -15.31
CA SER A 288 16.49 -1.98 -16.26
C SER A 288 15.09 -2.37 -15.76
N CYS A 289 14.87 -2.36 -14.44
CA CYS A 289 13.58 -2.67 -13.85
C CYS A 289 12.77 -1.40 -13.56
N ARG A 290 11.44 -1.56 -13.54
CA ARG A 290 10.52 -0.47 -13.31
C ARG A 290 9.59 -0.76 -12.14
N SER A 291 9.36 0.23 -11.26
CA SER A 291 8.30 0.17 -10.27
C SER A 291 7.43 1.42 -10.25
N ARG A 292 6.14 1.24 -10.05
CA ARG A 292 5.16 2.30 -9.84
C ARG A 292 4.29 1.94 -8.65
N VAL A 293 4.30 2.80 -7.65
CA VAL A 293 3.56 2.57 -6.40
C VAL A 293 2.60 3.73 -6.18
N ALA A 294 1.33 3.42 -5.98
CA ALA A 294 0.31 4.42 -5.68
C ALA A 294 -0.63 3.91 -4.58
N TYR A 295 -0.61 4.59 -3.44
CA TYR A 295 -1.50 4.31 -2.31
C TYR A 295 -2.37 5.51 -1.98
N LYS A 296 -3.66 5.30 -1.79
CA LYS A 296 -4.61 6.32 -1.33
C LYS A 296 -5.38 5.82 -0.12
N GLY A 297 -5.51 6.68 0.89
CA GLY A 297 -6.28 6.38 2.08
C GLY A 297 -7.29 7.46 2.44
N ALA A 298 -8.46 7.08 2.94
CA ALA A 298 -9.39 7.97 3.61
C ALA A 298 -9.52 7.56 5.07
N LEU A 299 -9.68 8.54 5.95
CA LEU A 299 -9.71 8.31 7.39
C LEU A 299 -10.83 9.12 8.03
N GLN A 300 -11.59 8.46 8.90
CA GLN A 300 -12.68 9.09 9.64
C GLN A 300 -12.81 8.54 11.06
N GLY A 301 -13.36 9.35 11.94
CA GLY A 301 -13.64 8.96 13.31
C GLY A 301 -12.45 9.09 14.27
N ALA A 302 -12.76 9.19 15.54
CA ALA A 302 -11.76 9.37 16.60
C ALA A 302 -10.88 8.13 16.73
N GLY A 303 -9.56 8.33 16.73
CA GLY A 303 -8.58 7.24 16.87
C GLY A 303 -8.36 6.40 15.59
N ALA A 304 -8.97 6.76 14.47
CA ALA A 304 -8.60 6.18 13.17
C ALA A 304 -7.14 6.52 12.86
N HIS A 305 -6.32 5.52 12.60
CA HIS A 305 -4.90 5.71 12.32
C HIS A 305 -4.48 4.88 11.11
N ALA A 306 -4.02 5.56 10.07
CA ALA A 306 -3.42 4.92 8.92
C ALA A 306 -1.92 5.24 8.85
N VAL A 307 -1.12 4.23 8.53
CA VAL A 307 0.32 4.34 8.32
C VAL A 307 0.67 3.79 6.96
N TRP A 308 1.40 4.58 6.19
CA TRP A 308 2.01 4.12 4.96
C TRP A 308 3.52 4.41 5.00
N VAL A 309 4.31 3.37 4.77
CA VAL A 309 5.75 3.46 4.60
C VAL A 309 6.11 2.86 3.25
N GLY A 310 6.73 3.66 2.41
CA GLY A 310 7.28 3.22 1.13
C GLY A 310 8.80 3.29 1.20
N ASP A 311 9.45 2.18 0.99
CA ASP A 311 10.90 2.06 0.97
C ASP A 311 11.34 1.52 -0.39
N VAL A 312 12.08 2.30 -1.17
CA VAL A 312 12.71 1.85 -2.42
C VAL A 312 14.22 1.84 -2.24
N LEU A 313 14.81 0.71 -2.55
CA LEU A 313 16.26 0.54 -2.66
C LEU A 313 16.64 0.30 -4.11
N ILE A 314 17.51 1.15 -4.67
CA ILE A 314 18.14 0.95 -5.98
C ILE A 314 19.58 0.57 -5.73
N ARG A 315 19.89 -0.72 -5.89
CA ARG A 315 21.24 -1.25 -5.63
C ARG A 315 22.28 -0.73 -6.65
N ALA A 316 23.55 -0.77 -6.27
CA ALA A 316 24.64 -0.28 -7.08
C ALA A 316 24.69 -0.89 -8.50
N ILE A 317 24.22 -2.12 -8.68
CA ILE A 317 24.17 -2.81 -9.98
C ILE A 317 22.88 -2.56 -10.76
N ALA A 318 21.86 -1.95 -10.15
CA ALA A 318 20.54 -1.75 -10.75
C ALA A 318 20.48 -0.49 -11.64
N GLU A 319 21.39 -0.45 -12.64
CA GLU A 319 21.43 0.64 -13.64
C GLU A 319 20.16 0.65 -14.51
N GLY A 320 19.72 1.82 -14.95
CA GLY A 320 18.53 1.97 -15.80
C GLY A 320 17.21 1.76 -15.06
N THR A 321 17.21 1.83 -13.74
CA THR A 321 15.97 1.76 -12.93
C THR A 321 15.10 2.99 -13.15
N ASP A 322 13.76 2.76 -13.26
CA ASP A 322 12.73 3.79 -13.28
C ASP A 322 11.69 3.51 -12.19
N THR A 323 11.65 4.33 -11.13
CA THR A 323 10.76 4.12 -9.98
C THR A 323 10.03 5.38 -9.55
N TYR A 324 8.78 5.22 -9.10
CA TYR A 324 8.02 6.32 -8.52
C TYR A 324 7.04 5.82 -7.47
N GLU A 325 6.99 6.50 -6.33
CA GLU A 325 6.05 6.23 -5.26
C GLU A 325 5.13 7.42 -4.97
N LEU A 326 3.86 7.14 -4.75
CA LEU A 326 2.86 8.12 -4.39
C LEU A 326 2.02 7.62 -3.21
N ASN A 327 1.91 8.43 -2.16
CA ASN A 327 0.88 8.23 -1.13
C ASN A 327 0.04 9.49 -0.96
N ARG A 328 -1.27 9.33 -0.94
CA ARG A 328 -2.22 10.42 -0.64
C ARG A 328 -3.22 10.00 0.40
N ASN A 329 -3.41 10.85 1.41
CA ASN A 329 -4.41 10.62 2.46
C ASN A 329 -5.43 11.76 2.48
N LEU A 330 -6.69 11.40 2.74
CA LEU A 330 -7.80 12.32 2.93
C LEU A 330 -8.39 12.12 4.33
N VAL A 331 -8.16 13.09 5.21
CA VAL A 331 -8.72 13.09 6.57
C VAL A 331 -10.11 13.73 6.52
N LEU A 332 -11.14 12.93 6.78
CA LEU A 332 -12.55 13.31 6.64
C LEU A 332 -13.11 13.97 7.91
N THR A 333 -12.60 13.59 9.09
CA THR A 333 -13.09 14.09 10.40
C THR A 333 -11.93 14.38 11.34
N ASP A 334 -12.18 15.16 12.38
CA ASP A 334 -11.21 15.36 13.45
C ASP A 334 -10.97 14.07 14.26
N GLY A 335 -9.76 13.96 14.84
CA GLY A 335 -9.34 12.82 15.63
C GLY A 335 -8.78 11.65 14.86
N ALA A 336 -8.83 11.67 13.52
CA ALA A 336 -8.13 10.72 12.65
C ALA A 336 -6.70 11.21 12.34
N ARG A 337 -5.77 10.25 12.16
CA ARG A 337 -4.35 10.50 11.92
C ARG A 337 -3.82 9.65 10.77
N ALA A 338 -3.07 10.27 9.86
CA ALA A 338 -2.31 9.57 8.82
C ALA A 338 -0.82 9.89 8.97
N ASP A 339 0.00 8.84 9.00
CA ASP A 339 1.46 8.94 8.91
C ASP A 339 1.91 8.39 7.55
N SER A 340 2.72 9.15 6.83
CA SER A 340 3.23 8.80 5.51
C SER A 340 4.75 9.02 5.47
N VAL A 341 5.50 7.95 5.20
CA VAL A 341 6.96 7.95 5.25
C VAL A 341 7.52 7.35 3.96
N PRO A 342 7.67 8.15 2.90
CA PRO A 342 8.38 7.71 1.70
C PRO A 342 9.90 7.78 1.93
N ASN A 343 10.62 6.73 1.54
CA ASN A 343 12.07 6.64 1.60
C ASN A 343 12.63 6.13 0.27
N LEU A 344 13.75 6.69 -0.14
CA LEU A 344 14.42 6.34 -1.37
C LEU A 344 15.92 6.27 -1.12
N GLU A 345 16.51 5.09 -1.28
CA GLU A 345 17.95 4.84 -1.20
C GLU A 345 18.48 4.47 -2.58
N ILE A 346 19.45 5.25 -3.09
CA ILE A 346 19.98 5.11 -4.43
C ILE A 346 21.50 4.90 -4.35
N GLU A 347 21.95 3.71 -4.70
CA GLU A 347 23.38 3.34 -4.65
C GLU A 347 24.08 3.53 -6.01
N THR A 348 23.35 3.80 -7.12
CA THR A 348 23.91 4.04 -8.45
C THR A 348 23.52 5.40 -9.00
N GLY A 349 24.41 6.02 -9.79
CA GLY A 349 24.12 7.28 -10.49
C GLY A 349 23.49 7.10 -11.89
N VAL A 350 23.33 5.86 -12.35
CA VAL A 350 22.84 5.53 -13.70
C VAL A 350 21.41 5.00 -13.60
N ILE A 351 20.45 5.90 -13.51
CA ILE A 351 19.01 5.58 -13.45
C ILE A 351 18.24 6.35 -14.53
N GLU A 352 17.10 5.85 -14.97
CA GLU A 352 16.18 6.60 -15.83
C GLU A 352 15.39 7.63 -15.02
N GLY A 353 14.93 7.26 -13.84
CA GLY A 353 14.23 8.16 -12.94
C GLY A 353 13.95 7.54 -11.58
N ALA A 354 13.92 8.37 -10.56
CA ALA A 354 13.49 7.98 -9.23
C ALA A 354 12.78 9.15 -8.55
N GLY A 355 11.70 8.86 -7.85
CA GLY A 355 10.97 9.90 -7.13
C GLY A 355 9.93 9.36 -6.20
N HIS A 356 9.53 10.20 -5.25
CA HIS A 356 8.42 9.93 -4.37
C HIS A 356 7.61 11.19 -4.10
N ALA A 357 6.34 11.03 -3.78
CA ALA A 357 5.48 12.11 -3.30
C ALA A 357 4.54 11.60 -2.22
N SER A 358 4.32 12.41 -1.19
CA SER A 358 3.28 12.14 -0.22
C SER A 358 2.50 13.40 0.12
N ALA A 359 1.20 13.27 0.33
CA ALA A 359 0.34 14.36 0.74
C ALA A 359 -0.79 13.86 1.65
N THR A 360 -0.99 14.55 2.75
CA THR A 360 -2.16 14.36 3.61
C THR A 360 -2.97 15.66 3.60
N GLY A 361 -4.17 15.58 3.02
CA GLY A 361 -5.14 16.67 2.98
C GLY A 361 -6.29 16.42 3.97
N ARG A 362 -6.91 17.51 4.43
CA ARG A 362 -8.21 17.45 5.09
C ARG A 362 -9.31 17.61 4.05
N PHE A 363 -10.49 17.15 4.40
CA PHE A 363 -11.68 17.40 3.60
C PHE A 363 -11.83 18.90 3.35
N ASP A 364 -11.96 19.27 2.09
CA ASP A 364 -11.99 20.68 1.67
C ASP A 364 -13.41 21.26 1.82
N ASP A 365 -13.57 22.14 2.81
CA ASP A 365 -14.83 22.83 3.07
C ASP A 365 -15.25 23.75 1.90
N GLU A 366 -14.31 24.23 1.08
CA GLU A 366 -14.62 25.03 -0.11
C GLU A 366 -15.25 24.18 -1.21
N GLN A 367 -14.73 22.96 -1.43
CA GLN A 367 -15.34 21.99 -2.35
C GLN A 367 -16.73 21.60 -1.88
N LEU A 368 -16.89 21.33 -0.58
CA LEU A 368 -18.18 21.04 0.02
C LEU A 368 -19.17 22.21 -0.17
N PHE A 369 -18.73 23.43 0.14
CA PHE A 369 -19.54 24.63 -0.05
C PHE A 369 -19.97 24.81 -1.52
N TYR A 370 -19.06 24.58 -2.47
CA TYR A 370 -19.36 24.68 -3.90
C TYR A 370 -20.45 23.69 -4.34
N LEU A 371 -20.35 22.42 -3.90
CA LEU A 371 -21.35 21.39 -4.21
C LEU A 371 -22.70 21.71 -3.56
N ARG A 372 -22.70 22.16 -2.30
CA ARG A 372 -23.93 22.58 -1.59
C ARG A 372 -24.57 23.80 -2.23
N ALA A 373 -23.80 24.78 -2.70
CA ALA A 373 -24.33 25.95 -3.42
C ALA A 373 -25.01 25.57 -4.74
N ARG A 374 -24.73 24.38 -5.27
CA ARG A 374 -25.44 23.80 -6.44
C ARG A 374 -26.65 22.95 -6.07
N GLY A 375 -27.04 22.91 -4.82
CA GLY A 375 -28.22 22.17 -4.33
C GLY A 375 -27.94 20.71 -4.01
N ILE A 376 -26.68 20.27 -3.96
CA ILE A 376 -26.34 18.91 -3.54
C ILE A 376 -26.36 18.86 -2.02
N PRO A 377 -27.12 17.94 -1.38
CA PRO A 377 -27.09 17.74 0.06
C PRO A 377 -25.65 17.51 0.54
N GLU A 378 -25.33 17.94 1.76
CA GLU A 378 -23.97 17.83 2.31
C GLU A 378 -23.45 16.39 2.30
N GLU A 379 -24.33 15.48 2.61
CA GLU A 379 -24.07 14.04 2.62
C GLU A 379 -23.60 13.53 1.25
N ASP A 380 -24.39 13.81 0.23
CA ASP A 380 -24.09 13.41 -1.14
C ASP A 380 -22.81 14.11 -1.66
N ALA A 381 -22.60 15.37 -1.24
CA ALA A 381 -21.40 16.10 -1.60
C ALA A 381 -20.13 15.46 -1.03
N ARG A 382 -20.17 15.02 0.25
CA ARG A 382 -19.05 14.29 0.88
C ARG A 382 -18.77 12.97 0.17
N ARG A 383 -19.80 12.19 -0.14
CA ARG A 383 -19.69 10.93 -0.90
C ARG A 383 -19.03 11.17 -2.27
N LEU A 384 -19.46 12.19 -3.00
CA LEU A 384 -18.90 12.52 -4.31
C LEU A 384 -17.41 12.85 -4.26
N VAL A 385 -16.96 13.60 -3.24
CA VAL A 385 -15.54 13.94 -3.08
C VAL A 385 -14.72 12.68 -2.77
N VAL A 386 -15.16 11.82 -1.86
CA VAL A 386 -14.42 10.59 -1.52
C VAL A 386 -14.39 9.61 -2.69
N ARG A 387 -15.50 9.44 -3.40
CA ARG A 387 -15.54 8.64 -4.64
C ARG A 387 -14.57 9.18 -5.68
N GLY A 388 -14.56 10.49 -5.92
CA GLY A 388 -13.62 11.13 -6.84
C GLY A 388 -12.16 10.93 -6.43
N PHE A 389 -11.88 10.96 -5.13
CA PHE A 389 -10.54 10.72 -4.59
C PHE A 389 -10.01 9.32 -4.90
N PHE A 390 -10.85 8.29 -4.81
CA PHE A 390 -10.47 6.91 -5.08
C PHE A 390 -10.64 6.49 -6.55
N ALA A 391 -11.50 7.15 -7.32
CA ALA A 391 -11.92 6.70 -8.65
C ALA A 391 -10.76 6.38 -9.60
N GLU A 392 -9.74 7.25 -9.64
CA GLU A 392 -8.55 7.03 -10.47
C GLU A 392 -7.80 5.75 -10.08
N LEU A 393 -7.63 5.52 -8.77
CA LEU A 393 -6.90 4.36 -8.27
C LEU A 393 -7.68 3.07 -8.48
N ILE A 394 -9.00 3.10 -8.26
CA ILE A 394 -9.88 1.94 -8.49
C ILE A 394 -9.80 1.51 -9.95
N GLN A 395 -9.85 2.45 -10.90
CA GLN A 395 -9.72 2.15 -12.33
C GLN A 395 -8.36 1.52 -12.70
N GLN A 396 -7.31 1.83 -11.95
CA GLN A 396 -5.99 1.22 -12.17
C GLN A 396 -5.93 -0.25 -11.76
N ILE A 397 -6.88 -0.75 -10.96
CA ILE A 397 -6.94 -2.16 -10.56
C ILE A 397 -7.12 -3.06 -11.80
N GLY A 398 -7.93 -2.63 -12.75
CA GLY A 398 -8.11 -3.31 -14.03
C GLY A 398 -8.89 -4.64 -13.93
N VAL A 399 -9.61 -4.86 -12.82
CA VAL A 399 -10.44 -6.05 -12.56
C VAL A 399 -11.87 -5.60 -12.28
N PRO A 400 -12.79 -5.57 -13.27
CA PRO A 400 -14.09 -4.95 -13.13
C PRO A 400 -14.92 -5.42 -11.93
N ALA A 401 -14.93 -6.72 -11.65
CA ALA A 401 -15.67 -7.27 -10.50
C ALA A 401 -15.13 -6.78 -9.16
N VAL A 402 -13.80 -6.55 -9.05
CA VAL A 402 -13.16 -5.96 -7.87
C VAL A 402 -13.49 -4.48 -7.78
N GLU A 403 -13.44 -3.76 -8.89
CA GLU A 403 -13.74 -2.33 -8.96
C GLU A 403 -15.17 -2.04 -8.48
N GLU A 404 -16.17 -2.79 -9.00
CA GLU A 404 -17.57 -2.68 -8.57
C GLU A 404 -17.75 -2.97 -7.08
N ARG A 405 -17.10 -4.01 -6.57
CA ARG A 405 -17.13 -4.37 -5.15
C ARG A 405 -16.54 -3.27 -4.27
N LEU A 406 -15.40 -2.69 -4.66
CA LEU A 406 -14.74 -1.63 -3.90
C LEU A 406 -15.58 -0.35 -3.85
N ILE A 407 -16.20 0.02 -4.97
CA ILE A 407 -17.12 1.16 -5.01
C ILE A 407 -18.27 0.93 -4.02
N ALA A 408 -18.86 -0.26 -4.02
CA ALA A 408 -19.95 -0.60 -3.11
C ALA A 408 -19.50 -0.61 -1.64
N ALA A 409 -18.31 -1.13 -1.33
CA ALA A 409 -17.77 -1.16 0.03
C ALA A 409 -17.47 0.25 0.56
N ILE A 410 -16.91 1.14 -0.25
CA ILE A 410 -16.67 2.54 0.11
C ILE A 410 -18.00 3.26 0.41
N GLU A 411 -19.06 2.99 -0.34
CA GLU A 411 -20.39 3.56 -0.07
C GLU A 411 -20.91 3.11 1.30
N VAL A 412 -20.75 1.83 1.64
CA VAL A 412 -21.16 1.29 2.95
C VAL A 412 -20.39 1.97 4.10
N GLU A 413 -19.08 2.15 3.94
CA GLU A 413 -18.26 2.84 4.96
C GLU A 413 -18.67 4.31 5.12
N LEU A 414 -18.97 4.99 4.03
CA LEU A 414 -19.48 6.36 4.09
C LEU A 414 -20.85 6.46 4.76
N GLU A 415 -21.75 5.50 4.53
CA GLU A 415 -23.07 5.44 5.19
C GLU A 415 -22.97 5.25 6.71
N ARG A 416 -22.06 4.40 7.18
CA ARG A 416 -21.82 4.16 8.62
C ARG A 416 -21.43 5.45 9.34
N THR A 417 -20.54 6.24 8.77
CA THR A 417 -20.07 7.50 9.35
C THR A 417 -21.18 8.50 9.51
N MET A 418 -22.03 8.60 8.53
CA MET A 418 -23.08 9.62 8.49
C MET A 418 -24.19 9.31 9.47
N SER A 419 -24.49 8.04 9.67
CA SER A 419 -25.40 7.59 10.73
C SER A 419 -24.82 7.90 12.12
N ALA A 420 -23.50 7.77 12.33
CA ALA A 420 -22.85 8.10 13.59
C ALA A 420 -22.83 9.62 13.87
N LEU A 421 -22.61 10.45 12.86
CA LEU A 421 -22.64 11.91 12.98
C LEU A 421 -24.05 12.44 13.24
N ALA A 422 -25.09 11.84 12.68
CA ALA A 422 -26.50 12.20 12.91
C ALA A 422 -26.97 11.89 14.33
N THR A 423 -26.34 10.95 15.04
CA THR A 423 -26.66 10.59 16.41
C THR A 423 -26.01 11.49 17.48
N VAL A 424 -25.04 12.34 17.10
CA VAL A 424 -24.50 13.39 17.97
C VAL A 424 -25.47 14.57 17.93
N THR A 425 -26.53 14.53 18.73
CA THR A 425 -27.49 15.62 18.90
C THR A 425 -26.75 16.90 19.28
N PRO A 426 -27.02 18.06 18.63
CA PRO A 426 -26.44 19.32 19.05
C PRO A 426 -26.83 19.58 20.50
N ALA A 427 -25.87 19.96 21.35
CA ALA A 427 -26.09 20.35 22.73
C ALA A 427 -27.22 21.36 22.77
N ALA A 428 -28.22 21.10 23.61
CA ALA A 428 -29.38 21.95 23.78
C ALA A 428 -28.97 23.40 23.91
N GLU A 429 -29.56 24.26 23.08
CA GLU A 429 -29.46 25.70 23.21
C GLU A 429 -29.85 26.07 24.65
N VAL A 430 -28.91 26.66 25.38
CA VAL A 430 -29.17 27.26 26.69
C VAL A 430 -30.18 28.37 26.46
N PRO A 431 -31.35 28.33 27.10
CA PRO A 431 -32.33 29.42 26.97
C PRO A 431 -31.70 30.73 27.46
N ALA A 432 -31.70 31.76 26.64
CA ALA A 432 -31.33 33.09 27.08
C ALA A 432 -32.22 33.51 28.24
N GLU A 433 -31.65 33.60 29.41
CA GLU A 433 -32.27 34.11 30.60
C GLU A 433 -32.57 35.60 30.37
N VAL A 434 -33.85 35.93 30.27
CA VAL A 434 -34.35 37.32 30.21
C VAL A 434 -34.16 37.90 31.61
N ALA A 435 -33.18 38.77 31.75
CA ALA A 435 -32.99 39.57 32.96
C ALA A 435 -34.07 40.63 33.08
N PRO A 436 -34.52 40.98 34.28
CA PRO A 436 -35.65 41.89 34.58
C PRO A 436 -35.37 43.36 34.29
#